data_ceaf8506e8741def149d0dbf035dfef4
#
_entry.id   ceaf8506e8741def149d0dbf035dfef4
#
_cell.length_a   1.000
_cell.length_b   1.000
_cell.length_c   1.000
_cell.angle_alpha   90.00
_cell.angle_beta   90.00
_cell.angle_gamma   90.00
#
_symmetry.space_group_name_H-M   'P 1'
#
loop_
_entity.id
_entity.type
_entity.pdbx_description
1 polymer ?
#
loop_
_entity_poly.entity_id
_entity_poly.type
_entity_poly.pdbx_seq_one_letter_code
_entity_poly.pdbx_strand_id
1 'polypeptide(L)'
;GIIPQISVILGPCAGGACYSPAITDFIFMTEKTSQMFITGPGVVKAVTAETVSPEGLGGAGVHSTKSGVSHFVCKDDKETLEAVRNLLSYLPQSNLEKPPVAEKSKAVDKSKEIEEIVPDNFKKGYDVREVIATFADKESFLEIQKDFARNVVIGFARMDGNVVGIVANQPNFIAGSLDVDASDKASRFVRFCDCFNIPILTLEDVPGYMPGTKQEHNGIIRHGAKAKGASFLIGDSGIS
;
A
#
# COMPACT_ATOMS: atom_id res chain seq x y z
N GLY A 1 -16.31 -6.06 -3.15
CA GLY A 1 -15.78 -7.37 -2.98
C GLY A 1 -16.36 -8.48 -3.87
N ILE A 2 -17.02 -8.16 -5.00
CA ILE A 2 -17.43 -9.21 -5.98
C ILE A 2 -16.45 -9.24 -7.15
N ILE A 3 -16.13 -8.05 -7.68
CA ILE A 3 -15.13 -7.88 -8.74
C ILE A 3 -14.12 -6.83 -8.30
N PRO A 4 -12.85 -6.93 -8.69
CA PRO A 4 -11.87 -5.86 -8.47
C PRO A 4 -12.30 -4.58 -9.19
N GLN A 5 -12.16 -3.44 -8.53
CA GLN A 5 -12.50 -2.14 -9.08
C GLN A 5 -11.28 -1.22 -9.09
N ILE A 6 -10.99 -0.66 -10.25
CA ILE A 6 -9.82 0.20 -10.47
C ILE A 6 -10.31 1.55 -11.00
N SER A 7 -9.88 2.62 -10.36
CA SER A 7 -10.09 3.99 -10.83
C SER A 7 -8.79 4.58 -11.35
N VAL A 8 -8.88 5.26 -12.49
CA VAL A 8 -7.74 5.91 -13.14
C VAL A 8 -8.05 7.39 -13.30
N ILE A 9 -7.28 8.24 -12.64
CA ILE A 9 -7.45 9.68 -12.64
C ILE A 9 -6.40 10.30 -13.55
N LEU A 10 -6.81 10.73 -14.71
CA LEU A 10 -5.93 11.32 -15.74
C LEU A 10 -6.03 12.85 -15.81
N GLY A 11 -7.02 13.43 -15.10
CA GLY A 11 -7.30 14.86 -15.08
C GLY A 11 -7.90 15.30 -13.75
N PRO A 12 -8.46 16.54 -13.69
CA PRO A 12 -9.11 17.03 -12.47
C PRO A 12 -10.35 16.23 -12.12
N CYS A 13 -10.44 15.79 -10.87
CA CYS A 13 -11.59 15.13 -10.25
C CYS A 13 -11.95 15.90 -8.98
N ALA A 14 -13.10 16.59 -8.97
CA ALA A 14 -13.45 17.51 -7.89
C ALA A 14 -14.87 17.28 -7.36
N GLY A 15 -15.09 17.64 -6.09
CA GLY A 15 -16.38 17.56 -5.45
C GLY A 15 -16.87 16.12 -5.27
N GLY A 16 -18.17 15.90 -5.44
CA GLY A 16 -18.79 14.59 -5.28
C GLY A 16 -18.23 13.50 -6.21
N ALA A 17 -17.62 13.86 -7.34
CA ALA A 17 -16.96 12.94 -8.26
C ALA A 17 -15.80 12.18 -7.62
N CYS A 18 -15.16 12.72 -6.56
CA CYS A 18 -14.07 12.05 -5.85
C CYS A 18 -14.54 10.84 -5.03
N TYR A 19 -15.80 10.77 -4.66
CA TYR A 19 -16.30 9.67 -3.83
C TYR A 19 -16.35 8.34 -4.60
N SER A 20 -16.68 8.36 -5.90
CA SER A 20 -16.69 7.14 -6.70
C SER A 20 -15.33 6.46 -6.77
N PRO A 21 -14.22 7.14 -7.15
CA PRO A 21 -12.89 6.55 -7.05
C PRO A 21 -12.51 6.10 -5.65
N ALA A 22 -12.87 6.88 -4.62
CA ALA A 22 -12.47 6.61 -3.23
C ALA A 22 -13.03 5.29 -2.67
N ILE A 23 -14.13 4.77 -3.22
CA ILE A 23 -14.70 3.48 -2.82
C ILE A 23 -14.20 2.30 -3.66
N THR A 24 -13.41 2.54 -4.71
CA THR A 24 -12.79 1.45 -5.51
C THR A 24 -11.57 0.87 -4.81
N ASP A 25 -11.13 -0.29 -5.27
CA ASP A 25 -10.02 -1.03 -4.63
C ASP A 25 -8.67 -0.36 -4.86
N PHE A 26 -8.42 0.11 -6.09
CA PHE A 26 -7.17 0.77 -6.45
C PHE A 26 -7.41 2.07 -7.20
N ILE A 27 -6.60 3.07 -6.88
CA ILE A 27 -6.63 4.38 -7.51
C ILE A 27 -5.26 4.69 -8.12
N PHE A 28 -5.24 4.94 -9.41
CA PHE A 28 -4.08 5.43 -10.16
C PHE A 28 -4.22 6.92 -10.39
N MET A 29 -3.13 7.65 -10.23
CA MET A 29 -3.06 9.07 -10.56
C MET A 29 -1.86 9.35 -11.46
N THR A 30 -2.03 10.29 -12.40
CA THR A 30 -0.95 10.76 -13.28
C THR A 30 -0.36 12.05 -12.73
N GLU A 31 0.96 12.15 -12.65
CA GLU A 31 1.64 13.37 -12.21
C GLU A 31 1.23 14.60 -13.00
N LYS A 32 1.15 15.75 -12.33
CA LYS A 32 0.91 17.09 -12.90
C LYS A 32 -0.45 17.30 -13.57
N THR A 33 -1.13 16.26 -14.03
CA THR A 33 -2.41 16.37 -14.73
C THR A 33 -3.59 16.00 -13.85
N SER A 34 -3.44 14.98 -12.99
CA SER A 34 -4.52 14.52 -12.12
C SER A 34 -4.57 15.25 -10.79
N GLN A 35 -5.76 15.63 -10.38
CA GLN A 35 -6.02 16.17 -9.05
C GLN A 35 -7.31 15.57 -8.50
N MET A 36 -7.34 15.36 -7.18
CA MET A 36 -8.55 14.97 -6.45
C MET A 36 -8.73 15.86 -5.22
N PHE A 37 -9.88 16.51 -5.07
CA PHE A 37 -10.23 17.27 -3.87
C PHE A 37 -11.75 17.46 -3.78
N ILE A 38 -12.28 17.51 -2.57
CA ILE A 38 -13.71 17.73 -2.35
C ILE A 38 -14.09 19.18 -2.68
N THR A 39 -13.27 20.13 -2.25
CA THR A 39 -13.45 21.55 -2.56
C THR A 39 -12.19 22.12 -3.19
N GLY A 40 -12.35 22.80 -4.31
CA GLY A 40 -11.20 23.37 -5.03
C GLY A 40 -10.57 24.57 -4.33
N PRO A 41 -9.38 25.00 -4.79
CA PRO A 41 -8.58 26.07 -4.17
C PRO A 41 -9.34 27.39 -4.01
N GLY A 42 -10.26 27.73 -4.92
CA GLY A 42 -11.08 28.93 -4.85
C GLY A 42 -12.03 28.93 -3.64
N VAL A 43 -12.67 27.80 -3.35
CA VAL A 43 -13.54 27.63 -2.20
C VAL A 43 -12.72 27.60 -0.90
N VAL A 44 -11.60 26.89 -0.89
CA VAL A 44 -10.67 26.88 0.25
C VAL A 44 -10.26 28.30 0.61
N LYS A 45 -9.83 29.09 -0.37
CA LYS A 45 -9.45 30.50 -0.13
C LYS A 45 -10.61 31.34 0.40
N ALA A 46 -11.81 31.17 -0.13
CA ALA A 46 -12.98 31.95 0.28
C ALA A 46 -13.41 31.64 1.72
N VAL A 47 -13.27 30.38 2.17
CA VAL A 47 -13.78 29.94 3.48
C VAL A 47 -12.71 30.00 4.57
N THR A 48 -11.48 29.61 4.25
CA THR A 48 -10.38 29.48 5.24
C THR A 48 -9.31 30.56 5.10
N ALA A 49 -9.39 31.41 4.07
CA ALA A 49 -8.35 32.38 3.67
C ALA A 49 -7.00 31.72 3.27
N GLU A 50 -6.93 30.41 3.17
CA GLU A 50 -5.73 29.68 2.75
C GLU A 50 -5.53 29.77 1.23
N THR A 51 -4.33 30.09 0.79
CA THR A 51 -3.98 30.12 -0.63
C THR A 51 -3.15 28.90 -0.96
N VAL A 52 -3.68 28.02 -1.79
CA VAL A 52 -3.05 26.77 -2.19
C VAL A 52 -3.24 26.52 -3.71
N SER A 53 -2.28 25.93 -4.37
CA SER A 53 -2.42 25.53 -5.78
C SER A 53 -3.25 24.22 -5.89
N PRO A 54 -3.88 23.94 -7.03
CA PRO A 54 -4.55 22.64 -7.24
C PRO A 54 -3.64 21.44 -6.98
N GLU A 55 -2.40 21.49 -7.44
CA GLU A 55 -1.40 20.44 -7.21
C GLU A 55 -1.03 20.32 -5.73
N GLY A 56 -0.84 21.43 -5.03
CA GLY A 56 -0.55 21.44 -3.58
C GLY A 56 -1.72 21.02 -2.71
N LEU A 57 -2.96 21.17 -3.18
CA LEU A 57 -4.17 20.78 -2.45
C LEU A 57 -4.47 19.28 -2.61
N GLY A 58 -4.43 18.76 -3.84
CA GLY A 58 -4.85 17.40 -4.13
C GLY A 58 -4.21 16.82 -5.40
N GLY A 59 -2.97 17.18 -5.71
CA GLY A 59 -2.21 16.54 -6.79
C GLY A 59 -1.77 15.12 -6.43
N ALA A 60 -1.29 14.38 -7.42
CA ALA A 60 -0.85 13.00 -7.27
C ALA A 60 0.17 12.80 -6.14
N GLY A 61 1.15 13.73 -6.02
CA GLY A 61 2.16 13.69 -4.97
C GLY A 61 1.60 13.86 -3.55
N VAL A 62 0.55 14.68 -3.36
CA VAL A 62 -0.12 14.82 -2.06
C VAL A 62 -0.84 13.53 -1.68
N HIS A 63 -1.54 12.93 -2.63
CA HIS A 63 -2.31 11.73 -2.38
C HIS A 63 -1.46 10.47 -2.23
N SER A 64 -0.26 10.43 -2.81
CA SER A 64 0.67 9.32 -2.63
C SER A 64 1.51 9.39 -1.36
N THR A 65 1.70 10.60 -0.77
CA THR A 65 2.64 10.75 0.36
C THR A 65 1.98 11.14 1.67
N LYS A 66 0.83 11.87 1.61
CA LYS A 66 0.18 12.44 2.79
C LYS A 66 -1.16 11.80 3.12
N SER A 67 -2.05 11.67 2.13
CA SER A 67 -3.41 11.20 2.38
C SER A 67 -3.61 9.71 2.13
N GLY A 68 -2.70 9.06 1.40
CA GLY A 68 -2.81 7.63 1.06
C GLY A 68 -3.98 7.29 0.12
N VAL A 69 -4.61 8.28 -0.50
CA VAL A 69 -5.72 8.05 -1.43
C VAL A 69 -5.25 7.38 -2.71
N SER A 70 -4.09 7.80 -3.25
CA SER A 70 -3.52 7.20 -4.45
C SER A 70 -2.71 5.95 -4.11
N HIS A 71 -2.98 4.86 -4.83
CA HIS A 71 -2.24 3.60 -4.69
C HIS A 71 -1.02 3.57 -5.61
N PHE A 72 -1.14 4.16 -6.79
CA PHE A 72 -0.08 4.25 -7.80
C PHE A 72 -0.02 5.65 -8.40
N VAL A 73 1.18 6.16 -8.58
CA VAL A 73 1.44 7.41 -9.28
C VAL A 73 2.40 7.14 -10.44
N CYS A 74 2.01 7.57 -11.62
CA CYS A 74 2.76 7.38 -12.86
C CYS A 74 3.04 8.75 -13.50
N LYS A 75 4.10 8.84 -14.30
CA LYS A 75 4.57 10.11 -14.87
C LYS A 75 3.65 10.66 -15.97
N ASP A 76 2.98 9.77 -16.70
CA ASP A 76 2.09 10.11 -17.81
C ASP A 76 0.97 9.07 -18.00
N ASP A 77 0.00 9.39 -18.84
CA ASP A 77 -1.18 8.55 -19.08
C ASP A 77 -0.82 7.18 -19.67
N LYS A 78 0.24 7.11 -20.50
CA LYS A 78 0.69 5.85 -21.10
C LYS A 78 1.23 4.91 -20.02
N GLU A 79 2.13 5.40 -19.17
CA GLU A 79 2.67 4.62 -18.06
C GLU A 79 1.55 4.22 -17.09
N THR A 80 0.58 5.11 -16.84
CA THR A 80 -0.57 4.81 -15.99
C THR A 80 -1.37 3.62 -16.55
N LEU A 81 -1.67 3.60 -17.84
CA LEU A 81 -2.41 2.49 -18.48
C LEU A 81 -1.60 1.19 -18.52
N GLU A 82 -0.28 1.28 -18.69
CA GLU A 82 0.62 0.12 -18.61
C GLU A 82 0.64 -0.45 -17.18
N ALA A 83 0.72 0.41 -16.16
CA ALA A 83 0.67 0.00 -14.76
C ALA A 83 -0.69 -0.64 -14.37
N VAL A 84 -1.81 -0.14 -14.91
CA VAL A 84 -3.12 -0.78 -14.74
C VAL A 84 -3.14 -2.20 -15.32
N ARG A 85 -2.59 -2.39 -16.53
CA ARG A 85 -2.49 -3.72 -17.15
C ARG A 85 -1.62 -4.66 -16.33
N ASN A 86 -0.52 -4.12 -15.78
CA ASN A 86 0.34 -4.90 -14.89
C ASN A 86 -0.42 -5.34 -13.63
N LEU A 87 -1.13 -4.42 -12.95
CA LEU A 87 -1.95 -4.77 -11.79
C LEU A 87 -3.00 -5.84 -12.12
N LEU A 88 -3.71 -5.71 -13.25
CA LEU A 88 -4.71 -6.68 -13.67
C LEU A 88 -4.15 -8.08 -13.87
N SER A 89 -2.86 -8.23 -14.16
CA SER A 89 -2.22 -9.53 -14.29
C SER A 89 -2.10 -10.30 -12.95
N TYR A 90 -2.28 -9.63 -11.81
CA TYR A 90 -2.26 -10.25 -10.49
C TYR A 90 -3.66 -10.56 -9.96
N LEU A 91 -4.71 -9.98 -10.53
CA LEU A 91 -6.05 -10.02 -9.96
C LEU A 91 -6.94 -11.06 -10.64
N PRO A 92 -7.78 -11.79 -9.87
CA PRO A 92 -8.84 -12.61 -10.47
C PRO A 92 -9.91 -11.71 -11.08
N GLN A 93 -10.75 -12.24 -11.95
CA GLN A 93 -11.87 -11.48 -12.52
C GLN A 93 -13.03 -11.29 -11.53
N SER A 94 -13.14 -12.20 -10.56
CA SER A 94 -14.16 -12.14 -9.51
C SER A 94 -13.70 -12.85 -8.25
N ASN A 95 -14.43 -12.67 -7.15
CA ASN A 95 -14.18 -13.36 -5.88
C ASN A 95 -14.49 -14.87 -5.93
N LEU A 96 -15.04 -15.38 -7.01
CA LEU A 96 -15.29 -16.80 -7.24
C LEU A 96 -14.13 -17.49 -7.99
N GLU A 97 -13.17 -16.72 -8.46
CA GLU A 97 -12.03 -17.20 -9.25
C GLU A 97 -10.73 -17.09 -8.45
N LYS A 98 -9.73 -17.87 -8.86
CA LYS A 98 -8.39 -17.75 -8.34
C LYS A 98 -7.60 -16.71 -9.14
N PRO A 99 -6.59 -16.06 -8.54
CA PRO A 99 -5.67 -15.21 -9.27
C PRO A 99 -5.01 -15.95 -10.45
N PRO A 100 -4.67 -15.24 -11.54
CA PRO A 100 -4.03 -15.87 -12.69
C PRO A 100 -2.63 -16.36 -12.35
N VAL A 101 -2.29 -17.56 -12.80
CA VAL A 101 -0.97 -18.16 -12.64
C VAL A 101 -0.11 -17.79 -13.84
N ALA A 102 1.08 -17.24 -13.61
CA ALA A 102 2.07 -16.98 -14.65
C ALA A 102 2.93 -18.24 -14.94
N GLU A 103 3.68 -18.19 -16.04
CA GLU A 103 4.71 -19.20 -16.28
C GLU A 103 5.70 -19.22 -15.10
N LYS A 104 6.05 -20.45 -14.68
CA LYS A 104 6.98 -20.63 -13.59
C LYS A 104 8.34 -20.03 -13.94
N SER A 105 8.76 -19.05 -13.17
CA SER A 105 10.16 -18.63 -13.21
C SER A 105 11.02 -19.68 -12.49
N LYS A 106 12.29 -19.80 -12.88
CA LYS A 106 13.22 -20.59 -12.07
C LYS A 106 13.29 -19.93 -10.70
N ALA A 107 12.88 -20.66 -9.66
CA ALA A 107 13.00 -20.18 -8.29
C ALA A 107 14.46 -19.75 -8.06
N VAL A 108 14.64 -18.52 -7.64
CA VAL A 108 15.96 -18.01 -7.27
C VAL A 108 16.14 -18.38 -5.80
N ASP A 109 16.80 -19.52 -5.53
CA ASP A 109 17.21 -19.83 -4.15
C ASP A 109 18.37 -18.91 -3.75
N LYS A 110 18.01 -17.81 -3.12
CA LYS A 110 18.93 -16.84 -2.53
C LYS A 110 18.86 -16.83 -1.00
N SER A 111 18.48 -17.95 -0.41
CA SER A 111 18.32 -18.05 1.06
C SER A 111 19.58 -17.64 1.83
N LYS A 112 20.76 -17.87 1.28
CA LYS A 112 22.04 -17.42 1.89
C LYS A 112 22.21 -15.89 1.87
N GLU A 113 21.60 -15.20 0.92
CA GLU A 113 21.68 -13.73 0.84
C GLU A 113 20.84 -13.06 1.96
N ILE A 114 19.85 -13.75 2.53
CA ILE A 114 19.02 -13.20 3.63
C ILE A 114 19.87 -12.90 4.87
N GLU A 115 20.81 -13.78 5.21
CA GLU A 115 21.71 -13.59 6.34
C GLU A 115 22.62 -12.35 6.18
N GLU A 116 22.89 -11.94 4.94
CA GLU A 116 23.67 -10.75 4.64
C GLU A 116 22.80 -9.47 4.68
N ILE A 117 21.50 -9.59 4.33
CA ILE A 117 20.53 -8.47 4.30
C ILE A 117 20.07 -8.12 5.71
N VAL A 118 19.69 -9.12 6.51
CA VAL A 118 19.17 -8.92 7.86
C VAL A 118 20.34 -8.86 8.84
N PRO A 119 20.62 -7.70 9.45
CA PRO A 119 21.80 -7.55 10.31
C PRO A 119 21.59 -8.25 11.66
N ASP A 120 22.64 -8.86 12.21
CA ASP A 120 22.66 -9.41 13.57
C ASP A 120 22.36 -8.35 14.64
N ASN A 121 22.66 -7.10 14.35
CA ASN A 121 22.39 -5.99 15.24
C ASN A 121 20.95 -5.47 14.99
N PHE A 122 20.03 -5.84 15.86
CA PHE A 122 18.61 -5.42 15.82
C PHE A 122 18.36 -3.91 15.87
N LYS A 123 19.37 -3.09 16.17
CA LYS A 123 19.28 -1.62 16.11
C LYS A 123 19.55 -1.06 14.71
N LYS A 124 20.03 -1.89 13.79
CA LYS A 124 20.34 -1.49 12.42
C LYS A 124 19.16 -1.89 11.52
N GLY A 125 18.52 -0.89 10.92
CA GLY A 125 17.46 -1.14 9.93
C GLY A 125 18.02 -1.75 8.64
N TYR A 126 17.14 -2.42 7.91
CA TYR A 126 17.38 -2.97 6.56
C TYR A 126 16.16 -2.73 5.68
N ASP A 127 16.29 -2.88 4.38
CA ASP A 127 15.15 -2.76 3.47
C ASP A 127 14.49 -4.13 3.25
N VAL A 128 13.29 -4.29 3.75
CA VAL A 128 12.53 -5.55 3.61
C VAL A 128 12.26 -5.93 2.15
N ARG A 129 12.33 -4.97 1.20
CA ARG A 129 12.19 -5.25 -0.23
C ARG A 129 13.32 -6.13 -0.77
N GLU A 130 14.52 -5.98 -0.20
CA GLU A 130 15.66 -6.85 -0.53
C GLU A 130 15.39 -8.29 -0.07
N VAL A 131 14.78 -8.48 1.10
CA VAL A 131 14.33 -9.80 1.58
C VAL A 131 13.26 -10.38 0.66
N ILE A 132 12.24 -9.60 0.28
CA ILE A 132 11.20 -10.03 -0.65
C ILE A 132 11.83 -10.51 -1.98
N ALA A 133 12.82 -9.80 -2.49
CA ALA A 133 13.51 -10.16 -3.74
C ALA A 133 14.30 -11.46 -3.68
N THR A 134 14.57 -12.04 -2.49
CA THR A 134 15.28 -13.33 -2.36
C THR A 134 14.40 -14.54 -2.61
N PHE A 135 13.10 -14.44 -2.39
CA PHE A 135 12.16 -15.56 -2.51
C PHE A 135 11.05 -15.36 -3.55
N ALA A 136 10.74 -14.10 -3.91
CA ALA A 136 9.77 -13.82 -4.96
C ALA A 136 10.34 -14.14 -6.35
N ASP A 137 9.47 -14.46 -7.28
CA ASP A 137 9.84 -14.60 -8.68
C ASP A 137 10.46 -13.29 -9.19
N LYS A 138 11.47 -13.40 -10.04
CA LYS A 138 12.24 -12.25 -10.51
C LYS A 138 11.33 -11.14 -11.05
N GLU A 139 11.53 -9.92 -10.56
CA GLU A 139 10.81 -8.71 -10.98
C GLU A 139 9.27 -8.80 -10.83
N SER A 140 8.77 -9.72 -9.99
CA SER A 140 7.34 -9.91 -9.79
C SER A 140 6.76 -9.09 -8.63
N PHE A 141 7.56 -8.39 -7.86
CA PHE A 141 7.02 -7.60 -6.74
C PHE A 141 6.44 -6.27 -7.21
N LEU A 142 5.12 -6.13 -7.10
CA LEU A 142 4.36 -4.92 -7.39
C LEU A 142 3.97 -4.25 -6.07
N GLU A 143 4.78 -3.27 -5.63
CA GLU A 143 4.51 -2.51 -4.40
C GLU A 143 3.35 -1.54 -4.57
N ILE A 144 2.47 -1.47 -3.57
CA ILE A 144 1.30 -0.59 -3.53
C ILE A 144 1.54 0.49 -2.48
N GLN A 145 1.17 1.76 -2.77
CA GLN A 145 1.33 2.91 -1.86
C GLN A 145 2.77 3.04 -1.32
N LYS A 146 3.78 2.89 -2.18
CA LYS A 146 5.20 2.86 -1.79
C LYS A 146 5.66 4.09 -1.00
N ASP A 147 5.03 5.25 -1.22
CA ASP A 147 5.41 6.53 -0.62
C ASP A 147 4.53 6.93 0.57
N PHE A 148 3.44 6.20 0.85
CA PHE A 148 2.57 6.39 2.00
C PHE A 148 2.84 5.35 3.08
N ALA A 149 2.83 5.76 4.36
CA ALA A 149 3.05 4.89 5.51
C ALA A 149 4.21 3.90 5.24
N ARG A 150 5.40 4.45 5.01
CA ARG A 150 6.60 3.72 4.52
C ARG A 150 7.15 2.71 5.51
N ASN A 151 6.69 2.76 6.77
CA ASN A 151 6.97 1.79 7.83
C ASN A 151 6.30 0.43 7.61
N VAL A 152 5.37 0.33 6.65
CA VAL A 152 4.78 -0.93 6.18
C VAL A 152 4.84 -0.99 4.66
N VAL A 153 5.34 -2.10 4.13
CA VAL A 153 5.36 -2.45 2.71
C VAL A 153 4.22 -3.41 2.42
N ILE A 154 3.41 -3.09 1.42
CA ILE A 154 2.36 -3.97 0.90
C ILE A 154 2.49 -4.10 -0.62
N GLY A 155 2.09 -5.24 -1.15
CA GLY A 155 2.10 -5.43 -2.60
C GLY A 155 1.80 -6.86 -3.00
N PHE A 156 1.71 -7.08 -4.30
CA PHE A 156 1.60 -8.41 -4.87
C PHE A 156 2.97 -8.91 -5.33
N ALA A 157 3.21 -10.19 -5.14
CA ALA A 157 4.37 -10.86 -5.70
C ALA A 157 3.92 -12.18 -6.35
N ARG A 158 4.83 -12.86 -7.02
CA ARG A 158 4.62 -14.22 -7.48
C ARG A 158 5.60 -15.14 -6.79
N MET A 159 5.14 -16.33 -6.46
CA MET A 159 5.94 -17.45 -5.96
C MET A 159 5.60 -18.67 -6.79
N ASP A 160 6.57 -19.14 -7.56
CA ASP A 160 6.38 -20.24 -8.53
C ASP A 160 5.19 -19.98 -9.48
N GLY A 161 5.08 -18.72 -9.97
CA GLY A 161 4.00 -18.24 -10.82
C GLY A 161 2.70 -17.88 -10.12
N ASN A 162 2.49 -18.31 -8.88
CA ASN A 162 1.25 -18.03 -8.12
C ASN A 162 1.31 -16.67 -7.46
N VAL A 163 0.19 -15.95 -7.49
CA VAL A 163 0.07 -14.64 -6.84
C VAL A 163 -0.04 -14.79 -5.34
N VAL A 164 0.74 -13.98 -4.61
CA VAL A 164 0.68 -13.82 -3.16
C VAL A 164 0.62 -12.33 -2.80
N GLY A 165 -0.15 -11.98 -1.79
CA GLY A 165 -0.09 -10.67 -1.15
C GLY A 165 1.04 -10.64 -0.14
N ILE A 166 1.86 -9.61 -0.17
CA ILE A 166 2.94 -9.36 0.80
C ILE A 166 2.51 -8.25 1.74
N VAL A 167 2.66 -8.48 3.05
CA VAL A 167 2.56 -7.47 4.09
C VAL A 167 3.81 -7.57 4.94
N ALA A 168 4.60 -6.50 5.00
CA ALA A 168 5.89 -6.54 5.66
C ALA A 168 6.15 -5.26 6.46
N ASN A 169 6.71 -5.37 7.66
CA ASN A 169 7.27 -4.22 8.36
C ASN A 169 8.54 -3.75 7.66
N GLN A 170 8.77 -2.44 7.65
CA GLN A 170 9.95 -1.83 7.04
C GLN A 170 10.83 -1.20 8.10
N PRO A 171 11.84 -1.91 8.62
CA PRO A 171 12.68 -1.44 9.73
C PRO A 171 13.44 -0.14 9.45
N ASN A 172 13.68 0.20 8.18
CA ASN A 172 14.31 1.47 7.81
C ASN A 172 13.46 2.71 8.11
N PHE A 173 12.16 2.52 8.41
CA PHE A 173 11.25 3.62 8.77
C PHE A 173 10.65 3.38 10.14
N ILE A 174 10.97 4.26 11.10
CA ILE A 174 10.52 4.19 12.49
C ILE A 174 10.63 2.79 13.10
N ALA A 175 11.71 2.06 12.75
CA ALA A 175 11.98 0.68 13.15
C ALA A 175 10.81 -0.30 12.85
N GLY A 176 10.03 -0.07 11.79
CA GLY A 176 8.88 -0.90 11.46
C GLY A 176 7.66 -0.74 12.38
N SER A 177 7.68 0.22 13.33
CA SER A 177 6.57 0.46 14.25
C SER A 177 5.29 0.82 13.51
N LEU A 178 4.13 0.39 14.03
CA LEU A 178 2.83 0.63 13.42
C LEU A 178 2.21 1.93 13.94
N ASP A 179 1.77 2.78 13.04
CA ASP A 179 0.96 3.98 13.32
C ASP A 179 -0.43 3.86 12.69
N VAL A 180 -1.23 4.92 12.80
CA VAL A 180 -2.60 4.96 12.23
C VAL A 180 -2.58 4.69 10.73
N ASP A 181 -1.68 5.35 9.99
CA ASP A 181 -1.62 5.27 8.53
C ASP A 181 -1.16 3.87 8.07
N ALA A 182 -0.16 3.29 8.72
CA ALA A 182 0.28 1.93 8.47
C ALA A 182 -0.81 0.89 8.74
N SER A 183 -1.59 1.09 9.81
CA SER A 183 -2.72 0.24 10.16
C SER A 183 -3.82 0.27 9.09
N ASP A 184 -4.18 1.45 8.60
CA ASP A 184 -5.18 1.59 7.54
C ASP A 184 -4.68 1.03 6.20
N LYS A 185 -3.42 1.30 5.84
CA LYS A 185 -2.77 0.75 4.63
C LYS A 185 -2.80 -0.77 4.63
N ALA A 186 -2.28 -1.39 5.67
CA ALA A 186 -2.20 -2.84 5.78
C ALA A 186 -3.58 -3.49 5.85
N SER A 187 -4.49 -2.98 6.68
CA SER A 187 -5.83 -3.56 6.86
C SER A 187 -6.68 -3.52 5.59
N ARG A 188 -6.56 -2.46 4.78
CA ARG A 188 -7.25 -2.37 3.50
C ARG A 188 -6.75 -3.42 2.52
N PHE A 189 -5.43 -3.59 2.43
CA PHE A 189 -4.81 -4.56 1.54
C PHE A 189 -5.13 -6.00 1.93
N VAL A 190 -5.04 -6.34 3.22
CA VAL A 190 -5.38 -7.68 3.72
C VAL A 190 -6.82 -8.04 3.40
N ARG A 191 -7.76 -7.12 3.65
CA ARG A 191 -9.18 -7.35 3.31
C ARG A 191 -9.43 -7.52 1.81
N PHE A 192 -8.66 -6.81 0.97
CA PHE A 192 -8.69 -7.02 -0.48
C PHE A 192 -8.24 -8.44 -0.83
N CYS A 193 -7.10 -8.87 -0.32
CA CYS A 193 -6.59 -10.22 -0.56
C CYS A 193 -7.56 -11.30 -0.10
N ASP A 194 -8.16 -11.15 1.09
CA ASP A 194 -9.18 -12.05 1.62
C ASP A 194 -10.42 -12.13 0.70
N CYS A 195 -10.93 -10.97 0.26
CA CYS A 195 -12.07 -10.93 -0.66
C CYS A 195 -11.83 -11.63 -2.00
N PHE A 196 -10.58 -11.64 -2.48
CA PHE A 196 -10.24 -12.13 -3.81
C PHE A 196 -9.38 -13.39 -3.83
N ASN A 197 -9.38 -14.15 -2.73
CA ASN A 197 -8.69 -15.46 -2.60
C ASN A 197 -7.18 -15.37 -2.89
N ILE A 198 -6.54 -14.29 -2.51
CA ILE A 198 -5.09 -14.10 -2.65
C ILE A 198 -4.43 -14.49 -1.32
N PRO A 199 -3.61 -15.54 -1.28
CA PRO A 199 -2.86 -15.91 -0.08
C PRO A 199 -1.96 -14.75 0.38
N ILE A 200 -1.80 -14.58 1.69
CA ILE A 200 -0.97 -13.53 2.27
C ILE A 200 0.27 -14.14 2.91
N LEU A 201 1.42 -13.57 2.59
CA LEU A 201 2.67 -13.80 3.29
C LEU A 201 3.02 -12.55 4.10
N THR A 202 3.15 -12.71 5.42
CA THR A 202 3.52 -11.64 6.33
C THR A 202 4.98 -11.80 6.75
N LEU A 203 5.74 -10.71 6.68
CA LEU A 203 7.10 -10.60 7.21
C LEU A 203 7.06 -9.65 8.40
N GLU A 204 7.21 -10.19 9.60
CA GLU A 204 7.10 -9.43 10.84
C GLU A 204 8.47 -9.07 11.41
N ASP A 205 8.73 -7.77 11.52
CA ASP A 205 9.85 -7.21 12.27
C ASP A 205 9.38 -5.87 12.86
N VAL A 206 8.67 -5.94 13.98
CA VAL A 206 7.95 -4.83 14.57
C VAL A 206 8.15 -4.76 16.09
N PRO A 207 8.58 -3.62 16.63
CA PRO A 207 8.65 -3.42 18.08
C PRO A 207 7.26 -3.20 18.71
N GLY A 208 6.23 -2.90 17.92
CA GLY A 208 4.87 -2.65 18.36
C GLY A 208 4.23 -1.43 17.71
N TYR A 209 3.16 -0.94 18.32
CA TYR A 209 2.52 0.31 17.90
C TYR A 209 3.29 1.54 18.39
N MET A 210 3.30 2.60 17.57
CA MET A 210 3.87 3.90 17.95
C MET A 210 3.14 4.47 19.18
N PRO A 211 3.85 4.75 20.29
CA PRO A 211 3.25 5.39 21.45
C PRO A 211 3.06 6.90 21.23
N GLY A 212 2.20 7.50 22.04
CA GLY A 212 2.09 8.93 22.16
C GLY A 212 0.67 9.47 21.93
N THR A 213 0.43 10.64 22.52
CA THR A 213 -0.91 11.30 22.49
C THR A 213 -1.42 11.53 21.08
N LYS A 214 -0.54 11.83 20.12
CA LYS A 214 -0.93 11.99 18.71
C LYS A 214 -1.57 10.72 18.14
N GLN A 215 -1.00 9.56 18.42
CA GLN A 215 -1.54 8.28 17.95
C GLN A 215 -2.84 7.94 18.67
N GLU A 216 -2.88 8.11 19.99
CA GLU A 216 -4.09 7.85 20.79
C GLU A 216 -5.25 8.75 20.36
N HIS A 217 -5.01 10.07 20.24
CA HIS A 217 -6.04 11.04 19.84
C HIS A 217 -6.50 10.85 18.39
N ASN A 218 -5.64 10.35 17.51
CA ASN A 218 -6.00 9.97 16.14
C ASN A 218 -6.70 8.59 16.06
N GLY A 219 -6.88 7.91 17.19
CA GLY A 219 -7.67 6.70 17.31
C GLY A 219 -6.92 5.45 16.90
N ILE A 220 -5.63 5.31 17.29
CA ILE A 220 -4.81 4.12 17.00
C ILE A 220 -5.51 2.81 17.39
N ILE A 221 -6.29 2.78 18.49
CA ILE A 221 -7.08 1.62 18.92
C ILE A 221 -8.07 1.22 17.82
N ARG A 222 -8.79 2.18 17.24
CA ARG A 222 -9.79 1.95 16.19
C ARG A 222 -9.13 1.50 14.88
N HIS A 223 -8.03 2.13 14.50
CA HIS A 223 -7.30 1.83 13.27
C HIS A 223 -6.50 0.52 13.40
N GLY A 224 -5.82 0.31 14.52
CA GLY A 224 -5.12 -0.93 14.82
C GLY A 224 -6.05 -2.14 14.93
N ALA A 225 -7.27 -1.97 15.46
CA ALA A 225 -8.26 -3.04 15.51
C ALA A 225 -8.68 -3.52 14.11
N LYS A 226 -8.71 -2.64 13.11
CA LYS A 226 -8.94 -3.04 11.70
C LYS A 226 -7.80 -3.93 11.18
N ALA A 227 -6.56 -3.60 11.51
CA ALA A 227 -5.40 -4.40 11.16
C ALA A 227 -5.40 -5.76 11.88
N LYS A 228 -5.75 -5.79 13.17
CA LYS A 228 -5.88 -7.01 13.96
C LYS A 228 -7.05 -7.88 13.51
N GLY A 229 -8.18 -7.30 13.16
CA GLY A 229 -9.33 -8.03 12.61
C GLY A 229 -9.04 -8.68 11.25
N ALA A 230 -8.03 -8.17 10.55
CA ALA A 230 -7.44 -8.80 9.36
C ALA A 230 -6.36 -9.85 9.70
N SER A 231 -6.19 -10.22 10.97
CA SER A 231 -5.43 -11.36 11.54
C SER A 231 -3.90 -11.33 11.47
N PHE A 232 -3.18 -10.22 11.29
CA PHE A 232 -1.78 -10.42 10.90
C PHE A 232 -0.68 -9.53 11.48
N LEU A 233 -0.92 -8.47 12.20
CA LEU A 233 0.17 -7.55 12.49
C LEU A 233 0.63 -7.48 13.94
N ILE A 234 0.25 -8.44 14.77
CA ILE A 234 0.74 -8.48 16.16
C ILE A 234 1.06 -9.92 16.51
N GLY A 235 2.30 -10.31 16.38
CA GLY A 235 2.84 -11.39 17.17
C GLY A 235 2.57 -11.05 18.64
N ASP A 236 2.19 -12.04 19.41
CA ASP A 236 1.97 -11.92 20.86
C ASP A 236 3.31 -11.56 21.52
N SER A 237 3.68 -10.28 21.47
CA SER A 237 4.80 -9.79 22.24
C SER A 237 4.33 -9.85 23.69
N GLY A 238 4.60 -11.00 24.32
CA GLY A 238 4.39 -11.19 25.74
C GLY A 238 5.14 -10.11 26.52
N ILE A 239 4.47 -8.98 26.72
CA ILE A 239 4.81 -8.03 27.77
C ILE A 239 3.90 -8.41 28.93
N SER A 240 4.43 -9.30 29.77
CA SER A 240 3.96 -9.49 31.14
C SER A 240 4.46 -8.33 31.99
#